data_388f27094cf71eaf02bef7953422f660
#
_entry.id   388f27094cf71eaf02bef7953422f660
#
_cell.length_a   1.000
_cell.length_b   1.000
_cell.length_c   1.000
_cell.angle_alpha   90.00
_cell.angle_beta   90.00
_cell.angle_gamma   90.00
#
_symmetry.space_group_name_H-M   'P 1'
#
loop_
_entity.id
_entity.type
_entity.pdbx_description
1 polymer ?
#
loop_
_entity_poly.entity_id
_entity_poly.type
_entity_poly.pdbx_seq_one_letter_code
_entity_poly.pdbx_strand_id
1 'polypeptide(L)'
;MLQKTDNPEEQKQIRKDQLHGLELQPYMFTISTTNMILRGDGKSNLEQEDFLKFNPSQLQEKGCTVGMMNPPYSMGNKTNPSLYEINFTEHLLNSIVKDGKVIVIVPQSSMTGKTKEEQAIKNNILKYHTLEGVISLNKNTFYGVGTNPCIAVFTTGIPHYKEKVVKFINF
;
A
#
# COMPACT_ATOMS: atom_id res chain seq x y z
N MET A 1 -0.49 6.77 -16.32
CA MET A 1 0.16 5.89 -17.31
C MET A 1 -0.51 5.96 -18.68
N LEU A 2 -1.77 5.59 -18.81
CA LEU A 2 -2.48 5.61 -20.11
C LEU A 2 -2.51 6.97 -20.82
N GLN A 3 -2.47 8.07 -20.08
CA GLN A 3 -2.42 9.44 -20.66
C GLN A 3 -1.04 9.83 -21.23
N LYS A 4 -0.03 8.99 -21.08
CA LYS A 4 1.33 9.26 -21.58
C LYS A 4 1.62 8.60 -22.93
N THR A 5 0.69 7.80 -23.45
CA THR A 5 0.84 7.17 -24.75
C THR A 5 -0.48 7.19 -25.51
N ASP A 6 -0.41 7.58 -26.77
CA ASP A 6 -1.52 7.54 -27.73
C ASP A 6 -1.50 6.23 -28.54
N ASN A 7 -0.52 5.37 -28.31
CA ASN A 7 -0.41 4.08 -29.01
C ASN A 7 -1.39 3.05 -28.42
N PRO A 8 -2.39 2.55 -29.18
CA PRO A 8 -3.39 1.62 -28.70
C PRO A 8 -2.81 0.28 -28.19
N GLU A 9 -1.77 -0.22 -28.84
CA GLU A 9 -1.14 -1.49 -28.44
C GLU A 9 -0.38 -1.35 -27.12
N GLU A 10 0.31 -0.22 -26.92
CA GLU A 10 0.98 0.07 -25.65
C GLU A 10 -0.02 0.26 -24.52
N GLN A 11 -1.14 0.96 -24.77
CA GLN A 11 -2.23 1.08 -23.81
C GLN A 11 -2.81 -0.28 -23.41
N LYS A 12 -2.99 -1.18 -24.37
CA LYS A 12 -3.47 -2.54 -24.16
C LYS A 12 -2.48 -3.35 -23.30
N GLN A 13 -1.19 -3.24 -23.58
CA GLN A 13 -0.14 -3.89 -22.81
C GLN A 13 -0.09 -3.39 -21.36
N ILE A 14 -0.19 -2.07 -21.15
CA ILE A 14 -0.27 -1.46 -19.82
C ILE A 14 -1.43 -2.05 -19.01
N ARG A 15 -2.62 -2.12 -19.62
CA ARG A 15 -3.81 -2.68 -18.97
C ARG A 15 -3.63 -4.15 -18.64
N LYS A 16 -3.05 -4.91 -19.55
CA LYS A 16 -2.89 -6.36 -19.41
C LYS A 16 -1.88 -6.74 -18.32
N ASP A 17 -0.75 -6.04 -18.24
CA ASP A 17 0.42 -6.54 -17.51
C ASP A 17 0.92 -5.64 -16.37
N GLN A 18 0.42 -4.39 -16.26
CA GLN A 18 1.00 -3.43 -15.32
C GLN A 18 0.13 -3.09 -14.09
N LEU A 19 -1.16 -3.44 -14.11
CA LEU A 19 -2.06 -3.18 -13.00
C LEU A 19 -2.42 -4.51 -12.32
N HIS A 20 -2.06 -4.64 -11.05
CA HIS A 20 -2.36 -5.80 -10.22
C HIS A 20 -3.11 -5.35 -8.98
N GLY A 21 -4.06 -6.14 -8.52
CA GLY A 21 -4.81 -5.85 -7.29
C GLY A 21 -5.27 -7.12 -6.60
N LEU A 22 -5.31 -7.06 -5.27
CA LEU A 22 -5.76 -8.13 -4.40
C LEU A 22 -6.90 -7.59 -3.53
N GLU A 23 -8.00 -8.31 -3.47
CA GLU A 23 -9.16 -7.97 -2.65
C GLU A 23 -9.72 -9.22 -1.99
N LEU A 24 -9.81 -9.22 -0.67
CA LEU A 24 -10.29 -10.38 0.09
C LEU A 24 -11.80 -10.56 0.00
N GLN A 25 -12.55 -9.45 0.05
CA GLN A 25 -14.01 -9.50 0.18
C GLN A 25 -14.68 -9.74 -1.18
N PRO A 26 -15.49 -10.82 -1.36
CA PRO A 26 -16.11 -11.14 -2.65
C PRO A 26 -16.93 -9.99 -3.23
N TYR A 27 -17.68 -9.29 -2.37
CA TYR A 27 -18.51 -8.15 -2.76
C TYR A 27 -17.64 -6.98 -3.30
N MET A 28 -16.58 -6.61 -2.59
CA MET A 28 -15.67 -5.54 -2.99
C MET A 28 -14.86 -5.93 -4.21
N PHE A 29 -14.46 -7.19 -4.32
CA PHE A 29 -13.81 -7.74 -5.52
C PHE A 29 -14.73 -7.59 -6.75
N THR A 30 -16.01 -7.93 -6.62
CA THR A 30 -16.99 -7.77 -7.72
C THR A 30 -17.15 -6.31 -8.12
N ILE A 31 -17.28 -5.39 -7.16
CA ILE A 31 -17.38 -3.95 -7.43
C ILE A 31 -16.12 -3.44 -8.12
N SER A 32 -14.94 -3.80 -7.60
CA SER A 32 -13.66 -3.37 -8.16
C SER A 32 -13.49 -3.86 -9.59
N THR A 33 -13.78 -5.13 -9.84
CA THR A 33 -13.71 -5.72 -11.20
C THR A 33 -14.69 -5.02 -12.14
N THR A 34 -15.92 -4.78 -11.71
CA THR A 34 -16.92 -4.07 -12.52
C THR A 34 -16.47 -2.65 -12.86
N ASN A 35 -15.94 -1.92 -11.87
CA ASN A 35 -15.42 -0.56 -12.09
C ASN A 35 -14.25 -0.54 -13.09
N MET A 36 -13.35 -1.52 -13.02
CA MET A 36 -12.22 -1.62 -13.96
C MET A 36 -12.73 -1.89 -15.37
N ILE A 37 -13.69 -2.80 -15.54
CA ILE A 37 -14.33 -3.09 -16.83
C ILE A 37 -15.00 -1.83 -17.42
N LEU A 38 -15.80 -1.13 -16.61
CA LEU A 38 -16.51 0.09 -17.03
C LEU A 38 -15.55 1.23 -17.43
N ARG A 39 -14.34 1.26 -16.84
CA ARG A 39 -13.29 2.22 -17.19
C ARG A 39 -12.41 1.78 -18.37
N GLY A 40 -12.75 0.66 -19.00
CA GLY A 40 -12.06 0.15 -20.19
C GLY A 40 -10.74 -0.56 -19.89
N ASP A 41 -10.52 -0.98 -18.66
CA ASP A 41 -9.32 -1.73 -18.27
C ASP A 41 -9.40 -3.22 -18.70
N GLY A 42 -10.56 -3.70 -19.06
CA GLY A 42 -10.77 -5.07 -19.55
C GLY A 42 -10.67 -6.13 -18.44
N LYS A 43 -9.91 -7.18 -18.69
CA LYS A 43 -9.56 -8.18 -17.66
C LYS A 43 -8.43 -7.61 -16.82
N SER A 44 -8.79 -6.91 -15.75
CA SER A 44 -7.83 -6.47 -14.74
C SER A 44 -7.20 -7.70 -14.07
N ASN A 45 -5.92 -7.61 -13.73
CA ASN A 45 -5.23 -8.60 -12.90
C ASN A 45 -5.66 -8.42 -11.43
N LEU A 46 -6.97 -8.44 -11.18
CA LEU A 46 -7.54 -8.47 -9.86
C LEU A 46 -7.72 -9.93 -9.43
N GLU A 47 -7.22 -10.26 -8.28
CA GLU A 47 -7.32 -11.60 -7.68
C GLU A 47 -8.11 -11.49 -6.37
N GLN A 48 -9.05 -12.43 -6.15
CA GLN A 48 -9.76 -12.52 -4.89
C GLN A 48 -8.91 -13.32 -3.90
N GLU A 49 -8.08 -12.65 -3.13
CA GLU A 49 -7.09 -13.27 -2.26
C GLU A 49 -6.89 -12.48 -0.96
N ASP A 50 -6.46 -13.16 0.10
CA ASP A 50 -6.02 -12.52 1.34
C ASP A 50 -4.60 -11.96 1.16
N PHE A 51 -4.49 -10.65 1.10
CA PHE A 51 -3.22 -9.98 0.88
C PHE A 51 -2.14 -10.39 1.89
N LEU A 52 -2.46 -10.57 3.16
CA LEU A 52 -1.48 -10.97 4.17
C LEU A 52 -1.01 -12.43 4.04
N LYS A 53 -1.75 -13.27 3.31
CA LYS A 53 -1.36 -14.65 3.00
C LYS A 53 -0.72 -14.79 1.63
N PHE A 54 -0.89 -13.79 0.78
CA PHE A 54 -0.31 -13.77 -0.55
C PHE A 54 1.23 -13.67 -0.45
N ASN A 55 1.94 -14.43 -1.28
CA ASN A 55 3.40 -14.39 -1.25
C ASN A 55 3.94 -13.10 -1.90
N PRO A 56 4.63 -12.22 -1.16
CA PRO A 56 5.17 -10.98 -1.67
C PRO A 56 6.05 -11.14 -2.91
N SER A 57 6.82 -12.23 -3.03
CA SER A 57 7.71 -12.47 -4.16
C SER A 57 6.98 -12.53 -5.50
N GLN A 58 5.72 -12.97 -5.53
CA GLN A 58 4.94 -13.05 -6.76
C GLN A 58 4.69 -11.67 -7.40
N LEU A 59 4.47 -10.62 -6.58
CA LEU A 59 4.35 -9.25 -7.09
C LEU A 59 5.71 -8.67 -7.50
N GLN A 60 6.79 -9.04 -6.80
CA GLN A 60 8.15 -8.68 -7.22
C GLN A 60 8.51 -9.32 -8.57
N GLU A 61 8.19 -10.59 -8.77
CA GLU A 61 8.41 -11.31 -10.04
C GLU A 61 7.62 -10.69 -11.20
N LYS A 62 6.43 -10.14 -10.93
CA LYS A 62 5.66 -9.34 -11.89
C LYS A 62 6.27 -7.96 -12.16
N GLY A 63 7.34 -7.57 -11.46
CA GLY A 63 8.03 -6.29 -11.64
C GLY A 63 7.26 -5.09 -11.11
N CYS A 64 6.40 -5.27 -10.10
CA CYS A 64 5.63 -4.17 -9.51
C CYS A 64 6.55 -3.13 -8.88
N THR A 65 6.58 -1.92 -9.45
CA THR A 65 7.44 -0.80 -9.01
C THR A 65 6.71 0.19 -8.11
N VAL A 66 5.38 0.16 -8.07
CA VAL A 66 4.55 1.05 -7.24
C VAL A 66 3.50 0.23 -6.50
N GLY A 67 3.44 0.41 -5.19
CA GLY A 67 2.39 -0.13 -4.33
C GLY A 67 1.53 0.99 -3.74
N MET A 68 0.21 0.80 -3.73
CA MET A 68 -0.73 1.73 -3.09
C MET A 68 -1.72 0.94 -2.25
N MET A 69 -1.99 1.41 -1.03
CA MET A 69 -2.93 0.75 -0.14
C MET A 69 -3.60 1.71 0.83
N ASN A 70 -4.85 1.42 1.11
CA ASN A 70 -5.58 1.92 2.28
C ASN A 70 -6.07 0.67 3.05
N PRO A 71 -5.30 0.16 4.02
CA PRO A 71 -5.67 -1.05 4.75
C PRO A 71 -6.91 -0.83 5.61
N PRO A 72 -7.62 -1.90 6.03
CA PRO A 72 -8.73 -1.77 6.96
C PRO A 72 -8.23 -1.24 8.31
N TYR A 73 -8.94 -0.24 8.87
CA TYR A 73 -8.56 0.37 10.15
C TYR A 73 -9.16 -0.37 11.34
N SER A 74 -8.41 -0.39 12.45
CA SER A 74 -8.85 -0.92 13.75
C SER A 74 -9.24 -2.40 13.76
N MET A 75 -8.75 -3.19 12.83
CA MET A 75 -8.95 -4.65 12.85
C MET A 75 -7.90 -5.35 13.72
N GLY A 76 -6.71 -4.77 13.87
CA GLY A 76 -5.66 -5.26 14.76
C GLY A 76 -6.01 -5.04 16.23
N ASN A 77 -5.70 -6.04 17.05
CA ASN A 77 -5.83 -5.98 18.51
C ASN A 77 -4.82 -6.94 19.16
N LYS A 78 -4.77 -6.99 20.49
CA LYS A 78 -3.84 -7.88 21.21
C LYS A 78 -3.99 -9.36 20.88
N THR A 79 -5.20 -9.79 20.52
CA THR A 79 -5.47 -11.19 20.14
C THR A 79 -5.07 -11.47 18.68
N ASN A 80 -5.22 -10.46 17.81
CA ASN A 80 -4.91 -10.55 16.38
C ASN A 80 -3.94 -9.42 15.97
N PRO A 81 -2.70 -9.41 16.45
CA PRO A 81 -1.76 -8.33 16.17
C PRO A 81 -1.31 -8.27 14.69
N SER A 82 -1.44 -9.36 13.96
CA SER A 82 -1.15 -9.40 12.52
C SER A 82 -2.06 -8.49 11.68
N LEU A 83 -3.20 -8.11 12.22
CA LEU A 83 -4.18 -7.23 11.53
C LEU A 83 -3.97 -5.74 11.83
N TYR A 84 -2.89 -5.34 12.53
CA TYR A 84 -2.53 -3.92 12.60
C TYR A 84 -2.11 -3.38 11.24
N GLU A 85 -2.48 -2.15 10.97
CA GLU A 85 -2.22 -1.46 9.67
C GLU A 85 -0.73 -1.44 9.31
N ILE A 86 0.15 -1.45 10.32
CA ILE A 86 1.60 -1.49 10.10
C ILE A 86 2.08 -2.81 9.48
N ASN A 87 1.42 -3.94 9.77
CA ASN A 87 1.75 -5.22 9.16
C ASN A 87 1.37 -5.26 7.68
N PHE A 88 0.21 -4.69 7.33
CA PHE A 88 -0.16 -4.51 5.92
C PHE A 88 0.85 -3.64 5.18
N THR A 89 1.34 -2.58 5.85
CA THR A 89 2.38 -1.70 5.29
C THR A 89 3.67 -2.47 5.04
N GLU A 90 4.16 -3.23 6.02
CA GLU A 90 5.37 -4.05 5.87
C GLU A 90 5.21 -5.09 4.75
N HIS A 91 4.07 -5.76 4.69
CA HIS A 91 3.80 -6.76 3.66
C HIS A 91 3.80 -6.14 2.25
N LEU A 92 3.20 -4.95 2.09
CA LEU A 92 3.22 -4.23 0.81
C LEU A 92 4.64 -3.79 0.43
N LEU A 93 5.42 -3.29 1.38
CA LEU A 93 6.81 -2.91 1.15
C LEU A 93 7.65 -4.10 0.64
N ASN A 94 7.43 -5.28 1.22
CA ASN A 94 8.07 -6.52 0.80
C ASN A 94 7.55 -7.06 -0.55
N SER A 95 6.43 -6.56 -1.04
CA SER A 95 5.82 -7.00 -2.32
C SER A 95 6.29 -6.19 -3.52
N ILE A 96 6.96 -5.07 -3.31
CA ILE A 96 7.40 -4.17 -4.38
C ILE A 96 8.90 -4.35 -4.62
N VAL A 97 9.32 -4.30 -5.89
CA VAL A 97 10.74 -4.45 -6.26
C VAL A 97 11.60 -3.37 -5.61
N LYS A 98 12.90 -3.62 -5.50
CA LYS A 98 13.86 -2.64 -5.00
C LYS A 98 13.78 -1.33 -5.78
N ASP A 99 13.98 -0.19 -5.09
CA ASP A 99 13.81 1.18 -5.61
C ASP A 99 12.38 1.56 -6.00
N GLY A 100 11.42 0.69 -5.74
CA GLY A 100 10.00 0.99 -5.95
C GLY A 100 9.46 2.01 -4.95
N LYS A 101 8.25 2.49 -5.19
CA LYS A 101 7.55 3.44 -4.31
C LYS A 101 6.32 2.79 -3.70
N VAL A 102 6.15 2.99 -2.41
CA VAL A 102 4.95 2.54 -1.69
C VAL A 102 4.30 3.74 -1.03
N ILE A 103 2.99 3.84 -1.22
CA ILE A 103 2.14 4.89 -0.66
C ILE A 103 1.03 4.21 0.12
N VAL A 104 0.94 4.48 1.41
CA VAL A 104 -0.11 3.94 2.27
C VAL A 104 -0.87 5.05 2.96
N ILE A 105 -2.18 4.87 3.10
CA ILE A 105 -3.03 5.73 3.93
C ILE A 105 -3.31 4.95 5.20
N VAL A 106 -2.81 5.41 6.33
CA VAL A 106 -2.93 4.72 7.62
C VAL A 106 -3.29 5.71 8.73
N PRO A 107 -3.83 5.26 9.86
CA PRO A 107 -3.96 6.09 11.06
C PRO A 107 -2.60 6.66 11.48
N GLN A 108 -2.57 7.91 11.93
CA GLN A 108 -1.33 8.49 12.50
C GLN A 108 -0.79 7.66 13.66
N SER A 109 -1.67 6.99 14.41
CA SER A 109 -1.29 6.06 15.48
C SER A 109 -0.40 4.93 14.99
N SER A 110 -0.59 4.43 13.76
CA SER A 110 0.28 3.40 13.17
C SER A 110 1.71 3.89 12.97
N MET A 111 1.89 5.19 12.69
CA MET A 111 3.22 5.81 12.57
C MET A 111 3.84 6.14 13.94
N THR A 112 3.02 6.58 14.91
CA THR A 112 3.47 7.03 16.24
C THR A 112 3.34 5.96 17.34
N GLY A 113 2.75 4.80 17.05
CA GLY A 113 2.50 3.71 18.00
C GLY A 113 3.72 3.33 18.83
N LYS A 114 3.48 3.05 20.10
CA LYS A 114 4.54 2.88 21.13
C LYS A 114 4.59 1.47 21.72
N THR A 115 3.75 0.55 21.27
CA THR A 115 3.84 -0.83 21.74
C THR A 115 5.15 -1.46 21.27
N LYS A 116 5.65 -2.45 22.00
CA LYS A 116 6.90 -3.14 21.63
C LYS A 116 6.80 -3.80 20.26
N GLU A 117 5.63 -4.36 19.97
CA GLU A 117 5.32 -5.02 18.71
C GLU A 117 5.36 -4.02 17.54
N GLU A 118 4.67 -2.88 17.66
CA GLU A 118 4.68 -1.85 16.62
C GLU A 118 6.06 -1.26 16.41
N GLN A 119 6.83 -1.07 17.48
CA GLN A 119 8.21 -0.59 17.38
C GLN A 119 9.11 -1.59 16.67
N ALA A 120 8.96 -2.89 16.96
CA ALA A 120 9.72 -3.94 16.30
C ALA A 120 9.46 -3.96 14.79
N ILE A 121 8.19 -3.86 14.37
CA ILE A 121 7.81 -3.83 12.95
C ILE A 121 8.36 -2.57 12.28
N LYS A 122 8.21 -1.38 12.90
CA LYS A 122 8.76 -0.13 12.36
C LYS A 122 10.28 -0.18 12.20
N ASN A 123 10.97 -0.73 13.19
CA ASN A 123 12.42 -0.93 13.09
C ASN A 123 12.78 -1.88 11.96
N ASN A 124 12.00 -2.95 11.76
CA ASN A 124 12.19 -3.88 10.64
C ASN A 124 11.94 -3.19 9.30
N ILE A 125 10.87 -2.43 9.19
CA ILE A 125 10.58 -1.61 7.99
C ILE A 125 11.79 -0.71 7.66
N LEU A 126 12.28 0.06 8.63
CA LEU A 126 13.38 1.01 8.41
C LEU A 126 14.73 0.32 8.17
N LYS A 127 14.89 -0.92 8.61
CA LYS A 127 16.07 -1.73 8.31
C LYS A 127 16.19 -2.08 6.83
N TYR A 128 15.05 -2.23 6.13
CA TYR A 128 15.02 -2.69 4.74
C TYR A 128 14.47 -1.66 3.75
N HIS A 129 13.75 -0.65 4.24
CA HIS A 129 13.06 0.34 3.41
C HIS A 129 13.28 1.74 3.96
N THR A 130 13.17 2.75 3.10
CA THR A 130 13.34 4.15 3.48
C THR A 130 11.99 4.86 3.59
N LEU A 131 11.69 5.49 4.72
CA LEU A 131 10.61 6.44 4.86
C LEU A 131 11.02 7.77 4.21
N GLU A 132 10.28 8.23 3.23
CA GLU A 132 10.53 9.49 2.49
C GLU A 132 9.77 10.67 3.08
N GLY A 133 8.55 10.43 3.49
CA GLY A 133 7.72 11.49 4.07
C GLY A 133 6.40 11.00 4.62
N VAL A 134 5.79 11.84 5.43
CA VAL A 134 4.44 11.64 5.99
C VAL A 134 3.63 12.91 5.80
N ILE A 135 2.44 12.77 5.25
CA ILE A 135 1.48 13.85 5.05
C ILE A 135 0.30 13.61 5.99
N SER A 136 0.13 14.48 6.97
CA SER A 136 -1.02 14.44 7.87
C SER A 136 -2.26 14.92 7.12
N LEU A 137 -3.34 14.17 7.15
CA LEU A 137 -4.60 14.54 6.53
C LEU A 137 -5.58 15.10 7.57
N ASN A 138 -6.58 15.85 7.10
CA ASN A 138 -7.64 16.34 7.96
C ASN A 138 -8.41 15.17 8.57
N LYS A 139 -8.79 15.27 9.85
CA LYS A 139 -9.57 14.26 10.58
C LYS A 139 -10.93 13.92 9.92
N ASN A 140 -11.46 14.83 9.12
CA ASN A 140 -12.72 14.65 8.40
C ASN A 140 -12.54 14.08 6.98
N THR A 141 -11.32 13.66 6.61
CA THR A 141 -11.04 13.08 5.28
C THR A 141 -11.89 11.84 4.98
N PHE A 142 -12.15 11.02 6.00
CA PHE A 142 -13.02 9.87 5.87
C PHE A 142 -14.26 10.04 6.75
N TYR A 143 -15.43 10.03 6.13
CA TYR A 143 -16.70 10.12 6.85
C TYR A 143 -16.90 8.96 7.81
N GLY A 144 -17.32 9.24 9.05
CA GLY A 144 -17.61 8.22 10.07
C GLY A 144 -16.40 7.52 10.70
N VAL A 145 -15.18 7.91 10.33
CA VAL A 145 -13.94 7.35 10.92
C VAL A 145 -13.37 8.36 11.91
N GLY A 146 -13.38 8.02 13.19
CA GLY A 146 -12.85 8.88 14.28
C GLY A 146 -11.32 8.93 14.37
N THR A 147 -10.62 8.62 13.29
CA THR A 147 -9.16 8.47 13.26
C THR A 147 -8.53 9.55 12.39
N ASN A 148 -7.43 10.14 12.86
CA ASN A 148 -6.62 11.06 12.05
C ASN A 148 -5.78 10.25 11.05
N PRO A 149 -6.06 10.30 9.75
CA PRO A 149 -5.30 9.57 8.76
C PRO A 149 -4.03 10.34 8.37
N CYS A 150 -3.03 9.61 7.86
CA CYS A 150 -1.88 10.18 7.18
C CYS A 150 -1.51 9.34 5.97
N ILE A 151 -0.85 9.97 5.01
CA ILE A 151 -0.20 9.30 3.89
C ILE A 151 1.27 9.11 4.25
N ALA A 152 1.75 7.88 4.24
CA ALA A 152 3.17 7.60 4.38
C ALA A 152 3.74 7.12 3.03
N VAL A 153 4.90 7.66 2.67
CA VAL A 153 5.59 7.37 1.41
C VAL A 153 6.92 6.71 1.69
N PHE A 154 7.17 5.59 1.05
CA PHE A 154 8.40 4.82 1.22
C PHE A 154 9.10 4.54 -0.11
N THR A 155 10.40 4.29 -0.02
CA THR A 155 11.21 3.63 -1.05
C THR A 155 11.58 2.24 -0.57
N THR A 156 11.36 1.23 -1.41
CA THR A 156 11.55 -0.18 -1.07
C THR A 156 12.99 -0.65 -1.29
N GLY A 157 13.41 -1.63 -0.50
CA GLY A 157 14.70 -2.31 -0.69
C GLY A 157 15.94 -1.46 -0.45
N ILE A 158 15.80 -0.28 0.18
CA ILE A 158 16.89 0.63 0.56
C ILE A 158 16.77 0.92 2.05
N PRO A 159 17.74 0.52 2.88
CA PRO A 159 17.73 0.82 4.31
C PRO A 159 17.63 2.31 4.60
N HIS A 160 16.85 2.66 5.62
CA HIS A 160 16.76 4.04 6.10
C HIS A 160 18.03 4.38 6.89
N TYR A 161 18.81 5.33 6.44
CA TYR A 161 20.02 5.77 7.13
C TYR A 161 19.72 6.94 8.07
N LYS A 162 20.53 7.06 9.11
CA LYS A 162 20.29 7.99 10.25
C LYS A 162 20.16 9.45 9.83
N GLU A 163 20.90 9.87 8.81
CA GLU A 163 20.93 11.26 8.32
C GLU A 163 19.86 11.53 7.26
N LYS A 164 19.04 10.54 6.92
CA LYS A 164 17.95 10.72 5.93
C LYS A 164 16.91 11.70 6.47
N VAL A 165 16.73 12.78 5.75
CA VAL A 165 15.68 13.76 6.03
C VAL A 165 14.34 13.20 5.59
N VAL A 166 13.41 13.06 6.53
CA VAL A 166 12.00 12.71 6.28
C VAL A 166 11.17 13.98 6.22
N LYS A 167 10.35 14.12 5.18
CA LYS A 167 9.46 15.28 5.02
C LYS A 167 8.16 15.07 5.77
N PHE A 168 7.82 15.99 6.68
CA PHE A 168 6.53 16.01 7.36
C PHE A 168 5.71 17.20 6.86
N ILE A 169 4.51 16.91 6.35
CA ILE A 169 3.58 17.92 5.82
C ILE A 169 2.28 17.82 6.60
N ASN A 170 1.78 18.93 7.06
CA ASN A 170 0.47 19.03 7.70
C ASN A 170 -0.50 19.70 6.73
N PHE A 171 -1.64 19.04 6.48
CA PHE A 171 -2.63 19.50 5.50
C PHE A 171 -3.88 20.01 6.20
#